data_e28c23fdad7364f643095299c76f9dc3
#
_entry.id   e28c23fdad7364f643095299c76f9dc3
#
_cell.length_a   1.000
_cell.length_b   1.000
_cell.length_c   1.000
_cell.angle_alpha   90.00
_cell.angle_beta   90.00
_cell.angle_gamma   90.00
#
_symmetry.space_group_name_H-M   'P 1'
#
loop_
_entity.id
_entity.type
_entity.pdbx_description
1 polymer ?
#
loop_
_entity_poly.entity_id
_entity_poly.type
_entity_poly.pdbx_seq_one_letter_code
_entity_poly.pdbx_strand_id
1 'polypeptide(L)'
;MGRQQVTMKGRPETERPYEKCLKSGAESLTDGELLGVIIRCGTRQCTALELAYTLLDKHPVYKGLAGLYHLDLEMLKTIPGIGNVKAIEVLCVLELSKRLAKASLQEESDFSSPDYIAAYY
;
A
#
# COMPACT_ATOMS: atom_id res chain seq x y z
N MET A 1 8.53 -8.10 -29.57
CA MET A 1 8.48 -8.15 -28.92
C MET A 1 8.33 -8.29 -28.16
N GLY A 2 8.16 -8.44 -28.09
CA GLY A 2 7.93 -8.62 -27.33
C GLY A 2 8.02 -8.15 -26.41
N ARG A 3 8.10 -7.65 -26.28
CA ARG A 3 8.15 -7.25 -25.46
C ARG A 3 7.37 -7.02 -24.92
N GLN A 4 6.67 -7.02 -25.11
CA GLN A 4 5.97 -6.75 -24.67
C GLN A 4 5.59 -7.00 -23.86
N GLN A 5 5.36 -7.17 -24.06
CA GLN A 5 5.16 -7.51 -23.11
C GLN A 5 5.34 -7.08 -21.86
N VAL A 6 5.20 -6.21 -21.63
CA VAL A 6 5.62 -5.55 -20.48
C VAL A 6 4.52 -5.22 -19.52
N THR A 7 3.40 -5.78 -19.69
CA THR A 7 2.30 -5.64 -18.75
C THR A 7 2.57 -6.57 -17.56
N MET A 8 1.85 -6.36 -16.47
CA MET A 8 1.95 -7.26 -15.34
C MET A 8 1.70 -8.70 -15.75
N LYS A 9 0.77 -8.86 -16.64
CA LYS A 9 0.47 -10.17 -17.14
C LYS A 9 1.62 -10.82 -17.85
N GLY A 10 2.40 -10.03 -18.56
CA GLY A 10 3.52 -10.55 -19.30
C GLY A 10 4.77 -10.74 -18.49
N ARG A 11 4.77 -10.34 -17.23
CA ARG A 11 5.92 -10.47 -16.39
C ARG A 11 6.01 -11.85 -15.80
N PRO A 12 7.22 -12.33 -15.51
CA PRO A 12 7.36 -13.52 -14.70
C PRO A 12 6.63 -13.34 -13.38
N GLU A 13 6.07 -14.39 -12.87
CA GLU A 13 5.31 -14.30 -11.64
C GLU A 13 6.16 -13.82 -10.47
N THR A 14 7.44 -14.15 -10.48
CA THR A 14 8.33 -13.74 -9.42
C THR A 14 8.52 -12.23 -9.38
N GLU A 15 8.14 -11.53 -10.45
CA GLU A 15 8.24 -10.07 -10.49
C GLU A 15 6.97 -9.37 -10.08
N ARG A 16 5.89 -10.11 -9.89
CA ARG A 16 4.64 -9.50 -9.43
C ARG A 16 4.76 -9.20 -7.94
N PRO A 17 4.16 -8.09 -7.49
CA PRO A 17 4.29 -7.71 -6.08
C PRO A 17 3.91 -8.81 -5.10
N TYR A 18 2.81 -9.49 -5.35
CA TYR A 18 2.39 -10.56 -4.45
C TYR A 18 3.42 -11.67 -4.39
N GLU A 19 3.89 -12.12 -5.54
CA GLU A 19 4.87 -13.20 -5.62
C GLU A 19 6.20 -12.76 -5.02
N LYS A 20 6.57 -11.52 -5.30
CA LYS A 20 7.80 -10.97 -4.75
C LYS A 20 7.75 -10.91 -3.22
N CYS A 21 6.59 -10.55 -2.69
CA CYS A 21 6.40 -10.50 -1.25
C CYS A 21 6.55 -11.89 -0.64
N LEU A 22 5.93 -12.87 -1.28
CA LEU A 22 6.00 -14.24 -0.82
C LEU A 22 7.43 -14.76 -0.78
N LYS A 23 8.19 -14.41 -1.78
CA LYS A 23 9.55 -14.93 -1.93
C LYS A 23 10.55 -14.16 -1.07
N SER A 24 10.43 -12.85 -0.98
CA SER A 24 11.45 -12.01 -0.39
C SER A 24 10.99 -11.14 0.76
N GLY A 25 9.71 -11.23 1.12
CA GLY A 25 9.18 -10.48 2.25
C GLY A 25 8.64 -9.12 1.85
N ALA A 26 7.81 -8.55 2.71
CA ALA A 26 7.17 -7.27 2.43
C ALA A 26 8.17 -6.14 2.35
N GLU A 27 9.26 -6.25 3.10
CA GLU A 27 10.26 -5.19 3.11
C GLU A 27 10.98 -5.04 1.77
N SER A 28 10.85 -6.03 0.88
CA SER A 28 11.46 -5.95 -0.44
C SER A 28 10.63 -5.16 -1.43
N LEU A 29 9.41 -4.79 -1.06
CA LEU A 29 8.49 -4.13 -1.98
C LEU A 29 8.63 -2.62 -1.90
N THR A 30 8.42 -1.97 -3.05
CA THR A 30 8.31 -0.51 -3.08
C THR A 30 6.97 -0.10 -2.48
N ASP A 31 6.82 1.19 -2.22
CA ASP A 31 5.57 1.72 -1.69
C ASP A 31 4.39 1.38 -2.59
N GLY A 32 4.58 1.55 -3.90
CA GLY A 32 3.51 1.22 -4.84
C GLY A 32 3.21 -0.25 -4.88
N GLU A 33 4.23 -1.08 -4.78
CA GLU A 33 4.04 -2.52 -4.75
C GLU A 33 3.28 -2.96 -3.51
N LEU A 34 3.62 -2.39 -2.36
CA LEU A 34 2.91 -2.70 -1.12
C LEU A 34 1.42 -2.37 -1.25
N LEU A 35 1.16 -1.16 -1.73
CA LEU A 35 -0.22 -0.73 -1.90
C LEU A 35 -0.95 -1.60 -2.92
N GLY A 36 -0.25 -1.98 -3.99
CA GLY A 36 -0.82 -2.85 -5.00
C GLY A 36 -1.24 -4.20 -4.46
N VAL A 37 -0.42 -4.77 -3.57
CA VAL A 37 -0.77 -6.04 -2.93
C VAL A 37 -2.02 -5.88 -2.07
N ILE A 38 -2.10 -4.77 -1.33
CA ILE A 38 -3.25 -4.53 -0.46
C ILE A 38 -4.52 -4.37 -1.29
N ILE A 39 -4.46 -3.59 -2.34
CA ILE A 39 -5.62 -3.38 -3.21
C ILE A 39 -5.98 -4.65 -3.97
N ARG A 40 -4.99 -5.35 -4.47
CA ARG A 40 -5.03 -6.62 -5.15
C ARG A 40 -5.72 -6.61 -6.50
N CYS A 41 -6.84 -5.96 -6.63
CA CYS A 41 -7.60 -5.94 -7.88
C CYS A 41 -7.46 -4.60 -8.54
N GLY A 42 -7.08 -4.61 -9.81
CA GLY A 42 -7.15 -3.42 -10.62
C GLY A 42 -8.54 -3.26 -11.18
N THR A 43 -8.62 -2.51 -12.24
CA THR A 43 -9.87 -2.32 -12.98
C THR A 43 -9.66 -2.88 -14.37
N ARG A 44 -10.68 -2.72 -15.20
CA ARG A 44 -10.52 -3.11 -16.60
C ARG A 44 -9.47 -2.27 -17.31
N GLN A 45 -9.28 -1.04 -16.84
CA GLN A 45 -8.37 -0.11 -17.49
C GLN A 45 -6.95 -0.17 -16.95
N CYS A 46 -6.77 -0.66 -15.73
CA CYS A 46 -5.44 -0.66 -15.16
C CYS A 46 -5.27 -1.78 -14.16
N THR A 47 -4.01 -2.14 -13.95
CA THR A 47 -3.66 -3.16 -12.97
C THR A 47 -3.69 -2.59 -11.57
N ALA A 48 -3.60 -3.48 -10.58
CA ALA A 48 -3.52 -3.03 -9.19
C ALA A 48 -2.29 -2.16 -8.96
N LEU A 49 -1.18 -2.51 -9.60
CA LEU A 49 0.05 -1.74 -9.45
C LEU A 49 -0.09 -0.35 -10.05
N GLU A 50 -0.68 -0.26 -11.23
CA GLU A 50 -0.92 1.03 -11.85
C GLU A 50 -1.84 1.89 -10.99
N LEU A 51 -2.88 1.28 -10.45
CA LEU A 51 -3.80 1.98 -9.58
C LEU A 51 -3.10 2.48 -8.32
N ALA A 52 -2.22 1.66 -7.78
CA ALA A 52 -1.45 2.04 -6.61
C ALA A 52 -0.59 3.27 -6.87
N TYR A 53 0.08 3.30 -8.01
CA TYR A 53 0.91 4.46 -8.35
C TYR A 53 0.05 5.69 -8.62
N THR A 54 -1.15 5.51 -9.18
CA THR A 54 -2.09 6.62 -9.34
C THR A 54 -2.47 7.20 -7.98
N LEU A 55 -2.74 6.33 -7.02
CA LEU A 55 -3.07 6.77 -5.66
C LEU A 55 -1.93 7.55 -5.03
N LEU A 56 -0.71 7.06 -5.20
CA LEU A 56 0.46 7.71 -4.62
C LEU A 56 0.74 9.07 -5.25
N ASP A 57 0.26 9.31 -6.45
CA ASP A 57 0.50 10.55 -7.16
C ASP A 57 -0.71 11.48 -7.16
N LYS A 58 -1.78 11.09 -6.51
CA LYS A 58 -3.06 11.80 -6.64
C LYS A 58 -3.07 13.17 -5.97
N HIS A 59 -2.45 13.30 -4.80
CA HIS A 59 -2.53 14.54 -4.07
C HIS A 59 -1.79 15.65 -4.82
N PRO A 60 -2.38 16.84 -4.92
CA PRO A 60 -1.76 17.91 -5.72
C PRO A 60 -0.45 18.45 -5.13
N VAL A 61 -0.27 18.33 -3.83
CA VAL A 61 0.90 18.88 -3.16
C VAL A 61 1.84 17.81 -2.67
N TYR A 62 1.30 16.87 -1.92
CA TYR A 62 2.13 15.82 -1.32
C TYR A 62 2.16 14.59 -2.21
N LYS A 63 3.34 14.05 -2.44
CA LYS A 63 3.51 12.88 -3.29
C LYS A 63 3.97 11.69 -2.48
N GLY A 64 3.80 10.51 -3.03
CA GLY A 64 4.19 9.28 -2.38
C GLY A 64 3.31 8.98 -1.19
N LEU A 65 3.88 8.39 -0.17
CA LEU A 65 3.13 8.00 1.03
C LEU A 65 2.54 9.20 1.74
N ALA A 66 3.25 10.33 1.74
CA ALA A 66 2.71 11.54 2.34
C ALA A 66 1.43 11.98 1.65
N GLY A 67 1.42 11.87 0.32
CA GLY A 67 0.22 12.22 -0.43
C GLY A 67 -0.93 11.29 -0.12
N LEU A 68 -0.63 9.99 -0.07
CA LEU A 68 -1.65 9.01 0.26
C LEU A 68 -2.28 9.31 1.62
N TYR A 69 -1.44 9.68 2.58
CA TYR A 69 -1.89 9.98 3.93
C TYR A 69 -2.90 11.13 3.97
N HIS A 70 -2.77 12.06 3.03
CA HIS A 70 -3.62 13.24 2.99
C HIS A 70 -4.85 13.11 2.09
N LEU A 71 -5.05 11.96 1.46
CA LEU A 71 -6.22 11.77 0.63
C LEU A 71 -7.47 11.58 1.47
N ASP A 72 -8.59 12.12 0.98
CA ASP A 72 -9.87 11.91 1.63
C ASP A 72 -10.81 11.17 0.68
N LEU A 73 -12.01 10.89 1.16
CA LEU A 73 -12.97 10.10 0.37
C LEU A 73 -13.27 10.74 -0.97
N GLU A 74 -13.46 12.05 -0.97
CA GLU A 74 -13.80 12.74 -2.22
C GLU A 74 -12.68 12.63 -3.25
N MET A 75 -11.47 12.84 -2.80
CA MET A 75 -10.30 12.72 -3.69
C MET A 75 -10.18 11.30 -4.24
N LEU A 76 -10.36 10.31 -3.38
CA LEU A 76 -10.25 8.92 -3.79
C LEU A 76 -11.27 8.58 -4.87
N LYS A 77 -12.48 9.08 -4.71
CA LYS A 77 -13.54 8.74 -5.63
C LYS A 77 -13.39 9.40 -7.00
N THR A 78 -12.50 10.36 -7.13
CA THR A 78 -12.24 10.96 -8.45
C THR A 78 -11.34 10.08 -9.30
N ILE A 79 -10.73 9.06 -8.72
CA ILE A 79 -9.83 8.19 -9.46
C ILE A 79 -10.65 7.14 -10.19
N PRO A 80 -10.48 7.02 -11.53
CA PRO A 80 -11.23 6.00 -12.27
C PRO A 80 -10.96 4.61 -11.72
N GLY A 81 -12.00 3.86 -11.45
CA GLY A 81 -11.87 2.53 -10.89
C GLY A 81 -11.96 2.47 -9.39
N ILE A 82 -11.94 3.61 -8.72
CA ILE A 82 -12.10 3.66 -7.27
C ILE A 82 -13.53 4.02 -6.96
N GLY A 83 -14.31 3.01 -6.56
CA GLY A 83 -15.64 3.25 -6.05
C GLY A 83 -15.62 3.30 -4.54
N ASN A 84 -16.81 3.22 -3.94
CA ASN A 84 -16.92 3.30 -2.49
C ASN A 84 -16.14 2.21 -1.77
N VAL A 85 -16.19 0.98 -2.28
CA VAL A 85 -15.55 -0.13 -1.59
C VAL A 85 -14.04 0.06 -1.50
N LYS A 86 -13.40 0.36 -2.62
CA LYS A 86 -11.96 0.56 -2.61
C LYS A 86 -11.56 1.82 -1.87
N ALA A 87 -12.34 2.87 -1.97
CA ALA A 87 -12.06 4.10 -1.24
C ALA A 87 -12.08 3.87 0.26
N ILE A 88 -13.08 3.16 0.73
CA ILE A 88 -13.19 2.84 2.16
C ILE A 88 -12.04 1.93 2.58
N GLU A 89 -11.69 0.97 1.75
CA GLU A 89 -10.57 0.08 2.04
C GLU A 89 -9.28 0.86 2.25
N VAL A 90 -8.99 1.80 1.35
CA VAL A 90 -7.81 2.63 1.47
C VAL A 90 -7.85 3.48 2.74
N LEU A 91 -9.00 4.09 3.01
CA LEU A 91 -9.14 4.92 4.22
C LEU A 91 -8.94 4.10 5.49
N CYS A 92 -9.45 2.87 5.50
CA CYS A 92 -9.28 2.01 6.65
C CYS A 92 -7.81 1.62 6.84
N VAL A 93 -7.11 1.36 5.75
CA VAL A 93 -5.68 1.07 5.84
C VAL A 93 -4.93 2.27 6.42
N LEU A 94 -5.28 3.47 5.96
CA LEU A 94 -4.64 4.68 6.48
C LEU A 94 -4.91 4.88 7.96
N GLU A 95 -6.14 4.66 8.38
CA GLU A 95 -6.48 4.78 9.78
C GLU A 95 -5.77 3.74 10.62
N LEU A 96 -5.72 2.50 10.11
CA LEU A 96 -5.01 1.44 10.81
C LEU A 96 -3.53 1.78 10.97
N SER A 97 -2.94 2.35 9.93
CA SER A 97 -1.54 2.71 9.98
C SER A 97 -1.29 3.81 11.03
N LYS A 98 -2.22 4.76 11.18
CA LYS A 98 -2.12 5.76 12.23
C LYS A 98 -2.16 5.14 13.62
N ARG A 99 -3.06 4.19 13.81
CA ARG A 99 -3.20 3.53 15.09
C ARG A 99 -2.00 2.65 15.40
N LEU A 100 -1.43 2.03 14.36
CA LEU A 100 -0.21 1.24 14.53
C LEU A 100 0.94 2.12 14.98
N ALA A 101 1.11 3.28 14.35
CA ALA A 101 2.18 4.18 14.71
C ALA A 101 2.01 4.68 16.15
N LYS A 102 0.78 5.00 16.52
CA LYS A 102 0.49 5.48 17.86
C LYS A 102 0.75 4.40 18.90
N ALA A 103 0.33 3.17 18.60
CA ALA A 103 0.55 2.07 19.53
C ALA A 103 2.03 1.78 19.70
N SER A 104 2.79 1.86 18.61
CA SER A 104 4.22 1.63 18.65
C SER A 104 4.92 2.68 19.52
N LEU A 105 4.53 3.94 19.36
CA LEU A 105 5.11 5.00 20.19
C LEU A 105 4.76 4.81 21.66
N GLN A 106 3.54 4.37 21.93
CA GLN A 106 3.10 4.12 23.28
C GLN A 106 3.88 2.98 23.92
N GLU A 107 4.12 1.94 23.13
CA GLU A 107 4.96 0.83 23.61
C GLU A 107 6.33 1.29 23.99
N GLU A 108 6.95 2.11 23.16
CA GLU A 108 8.27 2.62 23.45
C GLU A 108 8.29 3.43 24.73
N SER A 109 7.23 4.18 24.94
CA SER A 109 7.11 5.01 26.12
C SER A 109 6.93 4.16 27.38
N ASP A 110 6.16 3.09 27.26
CA ASP A 110 5.86 2.20 28.39
C ASP A 110 6.97 1.21 28.69
N PHE A 111 7.78 0.91 27.68
CA PHE A 111 8.76 -0.16 27.77
C PHE A 111 10.11 0.37 28.08
N SER A 112 10.33 0.63 29.32
CA SER A 112 11.69 0.86 29.75
C SER A 112 12.33 -0.44 30.21
N SER A 113 11.58 -1.52 30.22
CA SER A 113 12.02 -2.79 30.76
C SER A 113 12.30 -3.80 29.66
N PRO A 114 13.48 -4.40 29.63
CA PRO A 114 13.77 -5.45 28.65
C PRO A 114 12.85 -6.65 28.74
N ASP A 115 12.36 -6.94 29.93
CA ASP A 115 11.45 -8.07 30.12
C ASP A 115 10.20 -7.89 29.29
N TYR A 116 9.72 -6.69 29.21
CA TYR A 116 8.54 -6.40 28.43
C TYR A 116 8.80 -6.69 26.96
N ILE A 117 9.94 -6.26 26.47
CA ILE A 117 10.30 -6.48 25.08
C ILE A 117 10.37 -7.96 24.78
N ALA A 118 10.96 -8.73 25.67
CA ALA A 118 11.06 -10.17 25.49
C ALA A 118 9.68 -10.82 25.44
N ALA A 119 8.78 -10.37 26.27
CA ALA A 119 7.43 -10.91 26.31
C ALA A 119 6.63 -10.53 25.06
N TYR A 120 6.97 -9.42 24.47
CA TYR A 120 6.28 -8.93 23.29
C TYR A 120 6.52 -9.84 22.10
N TYR A 121 7.69 -10.39 21.98
CA TYR A 121 8.03 -11.30 20.90
C TYR A 121 7.85 -12.73 21.33
#